data_1326c5082eaad13659ab930bd3a3ae39
#
_entry.id   1326c5082eaad13659ab930bd3a3ae39
#
_cell.length_a   1.000
_cell.length_b   1.000
_cell.length_c   1.000
_cell.angle_alpha   90.00
_cell.angle_beta   90.00
_cell.angle_gamma   90.00
#
_symmetry.space_group_name_H-M   'P 1'
#
loop_
_entity.id
_entity.type
_entity.pdbx_description
1 polymer ?
#
loop_
_entity_poly.entity_id
_entity_poly.type
_entity_poly.pdbx_seq_one_letter_code
_entity_poly.pdbx_strand_id
1 'polypeptide(L)'
;KCMLGFMKKYEGRILLNGTDISEMTHKQVAKRIAYIPQSTHPVFNFEVLDVVMMGLTSQLSIMSSPKQEHIDEAREALASLGIAHLEHAGYGEISGGERQLVLIARALVQKSKILIMDEPTANLDYGNQFRVMQRIAGLAKNGYTIILSTHNPDHAFIYANRVVMMYGGKVIADGTPDEVLNAELIWKVYGVEVMVNNFENTCRTHKL
;
A
#
# COMPACT_ATOMS: atom_id res chain seq x y z
N LYS A 1 -6.37 -1.34 11.14
CA LYS A 1 -6.34 -2.63 11.91
C LYS A 1 -7.73 -3.27 11.96
N CYS A 2 -8.83 -2.48 12.19
CA CYS A 2 -10.21 -3.03 12.15
C CYS A 2 -10.53 -3.68 10.80
N MET A 3 -10.26 -3.00 9.67
CA MET A 3 -10.48 -3.53 8.31
C MET A 3 -9.71 -4.82 8.00
N LEU A 4 -8.68 -5.15 8.77
CA LEU A 4 -7.88 -6.37 8.64
C LEU A 4 -8.36 -7.49 9.58
N GLY A 5 -9.40 -7.24 10.37
CA GLY A 5 -9.91 -8.18 11.37
C GLY A 5 -8.99 -8.39 12.58
N PHE A 6 -7.94 -7.56 12.74
CA PHE A 6 -7.04 -7.67 13.92
C PHE A 6 -7.64 -7.12 15.20
N MET A 7 -8.64 -6.25 15.09
CA MET A 7 -9.38 -5.71 16.24
C MET A 7 -10.82 -6.18 16.16
N LYS A 8 -11.25 -6.91 17.19
CA LYS A 8 -12.63 -7.45 17.28
C LYS A 8 -13.61 -6.51 18.00
N LYS A 9 -13.09 -5.54 18.77
CA LYS A 9 -13.92 -4.58 19.50
C LYS A 9 -13.88 -3.23 18.78
N TYR A 10 -14.91 -2.94 18.01
CA TYR A 10 -15.19 -1.64 17.38
C TYR A 10 -16.71 -1.47 17.28
N GLU A 11 -17.16 -0.24 17.18
CA GLU A 11 -18.56 0.10 16.93
C GLU A 11 -18.80 0.27 15.42
N GLY A 12 -20.01 -0.05 14.97
CA GLY A 12 -20.36 0.00 13.56
C GLY A 12 -20.10 -1.30 12.80
N ARG A 13 -20.10 -1.25 11.47
CA ARG A 13 -19.93 -2.40 10.58
C ARG A 13 -18.90 -2.08 9.49
N ILE A 14 -18.13 -3.09 9.13
CA ILE A 14 -17.21 -3.03 8.00
C ILE A 14 -17.64 -4.11 7.01
N LEU A 15 -18.13 -3.67 5.86
CA LEU A 15 -18.62 -4.57 4.82
C LEU A 15 -17.57 -4.75 3.73
N LEU A 16 -17.26 -5.99 3.41
CA LEU A 16 -16.41 -6.39 2.31
C LEU A 16 -17.23 -7.14 1.27
N ASN A 17 -17.51 -6.49 0.13
CA ASN A 17 -18.44 -7.00 -0.89
C ASN A 17 -19.82 -7.39 -0.32
N GLY A 18 -20.36 -6.56 0.57
CA GLY A 18 -21.66 -6.78 1.19
C GLY A 18 -21.69 -7.72 2.40
N THR A 19 -20.59 -8.41 2.71
CA THR A 19 -20.47 -9.30 3.88
C THR A 19 -19.73 -8.59 5.00
N ASP A 20 -20.25 -8.66 6.23
CA ASP A 20 -19.57 -8.09 7.40
C ASP A 20 -18.28 -8.87 7.69
N ILE A 21 -17.17 -8.15 7.88
CA ILE A 21 -15.87 -8.78 8.14
C ILE A 21 -15.85 -9.54 9.49
N SER A 22 -16.75 -9.20 10.43
CA SER A 22 -16.87 -9.91 11.70
C SER A 22 -17.37 -11.35 11.53
N GLU A 23 -18.06 -11.65 10.43
CA GLU A 23 -18.54 -12.98 10.04
C GLU A 23 -17.50 -13.78 9.25
N MET A 24 -16.38 -13.14 8.87
CA MET A 24 -15.33 -13.78 8.09
C MET A 24 -14.23 -14.35 8.98
N THR A 25 -13.68 -15.49 8.56
CA THR A 25 -12.43 -16.00 9.12
C THR A 25 -11.25 -15.16 8.65
N HIS A 26 -10.16 -15.13 9.43
CA HIS A 26 -8.92 -14.44 9.03
C HIS A 26 -8.43 -14.89 7.66
N LYS A 27 -8.55 -16.18 7.33
CA LYS A 27 -8.19 -16.73 6.02
C LYS A 27 -9.06 -16.17 4.89
N GLN A 28 -10.35 -15.96 5.14
CA GLN A 28 -11.26 -15.36 4.15
C GLN A 28 -10.97 -13.87 3.93
N VAL A 29 -10.62 -13.13 4.99
CA VAL A 29 -10.17 -11.73 4.87
C VAL A 29 -8.85 -11.66 4.11
N ALA A 30 -7.84 -12.47 4.48
CA ALA A 30 -6.54 -12.52 3.85
C ALA A 30 -6.60 -12.88 2.35
N LYS A 31 -7.58 -13.65 1.89
CA LYS A 31 -7.79 -13.90 0.46
C LYS A 31 -8.31 -12.68 -0.32
N ARG A 32 -8.83 -11.67 0.34
CA ARG A 32 -9.45 -10.49 -0.29
C ARG A 32 -8.66 -9.22 -0.09
N ILE A 33 -7.97 -9.11 1.06
CA ILE A 33 -7.21 -7.94 1.45
C ILE A 33 -5.77 -8.35 1.73
N ALA A 34 -4.81 -7.72 1.06
CA ALA A 34 -3.40 -7.79 1.43
C ALA A 34 -3.01 -6.52 2.18
N TYR A 35 -2.17 -6.67 3.20
CA TYR A 35 -1.69 -5.57 4.02
C TYR A 35 -0.20 -5.36 3.85
N ILE A 36 0.17 -4.13 3.56
CA ILE A 36 1.54 -3.66 3.47
C ILE A 36 1.78 -2.72 4.66
N PRO A 37 2.55 -3.16 5.68
CA PRO A 37 2.86 -2.32 6.83
C PRO A 37 3.85 -1.22 6.45
N GLN A 38 3.88 -0.16 7.27
CA GLN A 38 5.01 0.76 7.32
C GLN A 38 6.28 -0.04 7.58
N SER A 39 7.35 0.24 6.86
CA SER A 39 8.56 -0.57 6.75
C SER A 39 8.94 -1.37 8.02
N THR A 40 9.24 -2.65 7.85
CA THR A 40 9.77 -3.51 8.90
C THR A 40 11.28 -3.64 8.75
N HIS A 41 12.02 -3.45 9.86
CA HIS A 41 13.45 -3.79 9.88
C HIS A 41 13.57 -5.32 9.85
N PRO A 42 14.31 -5.89 8.90
CA PRO A 42 14.50 -7.32 8.84
C PRO A 42 15.35 -7.78 10.03
N VAL A 43 14.85 -8.79 10.76
CA VAL A 43 15.63 -9.46 11.82
C VAL A 43 16.61 -10.47 11.21
N PHE A 44 16.30 -10.99 10.02
CA PHE A 44 17.10 -11.96 9.27
C PHE A 44 17.27 -11.47 7.83
N ASN A 45 18.44 -11.77 7.25
CA ASN A 45 18.75 -11.40 5.85
C ASN A 45 18.31 -12.52 4.90
N PHE A 46 17.00 -12.65 4.67
CA PHE A 46 16.45 -13.54 3.64
C PHE A 46 16.71 -12.98 2.24
N GLU A 47 16.75 -13.85 1.23
CA GLU A 47 16.70 -13.39 -0.16
C GLU A 47 15.36 -12.71 -0.48
N VAL A 48 15.41 -11.74 -1.37
CA VAL A 48 14.21 -10.99 -1.80
C VAL A 48 13.12 -11.93 -2.31
N LEU A 49 13.49 -12.95 -3.10
CA LEU A 49 12.53 -13.93 -3.61
C LEU A 49 11.81 -14.66 -2.47
N ASP A 50 12.54 -15.07 -1.42
CA ASP A 50 11.95 -15.76 -0.27
C ASP A 50 10.96 -14.85 0.47
N VAL A 51 11.31 -13.56 0.65
CA VAL A 51 10.41 -12.58 1.26
C VAL A 51 9.12 -12.43 0.45
N VAL A 52 9.20 -12.41 -0.88
CA VAL A 52 8.01 -12.34 -1.74
C VAL A 52 7.18 -13.62 -1.63
N MET A 53 7.81 -14.80 -1.65
CA MET A 53 7.13 -16.08 -1.51
C MET A 53 6.40 -16.24 -0.15
N MET A 54 6.82 -15.55 0.91
CA MET A 54 6.08 -15.52 2.18
C MET A 54 4.64 -15.02 2.01
N GLY A 55 4.33 -14.24 0.96
CA GLY A 55 2.98 -13.80 0.64
C GLY A 55 2.04 -14.95 0.25
N LEU A 56 2.57 -16.09 -0.16
CA LEU A 56 1.80 -17.27 -0.55
C LEU A 56 1.26 -18.09 0.62
N THR A 57 1.66 -17.79 1.86
CA THR A 57 1.26 -18.54 3.06
C THR A 57 -0.25 -18.65 3.25
N SER A 58 -1.03 -17.66 2.78
CA SER A 58 -2.50 -17.72 2.81
C SER A 58 -3.09 -18.74 1.84
N GLN A 59 -2.34 -19.17 0.82
CA GLN A 59 -2.76 -20.09 -0.24
C GLN A 59 -2.24 -21.50 -0.01
N LEU A 60 -1.04 -21.63 0.56
CA LEU A 60 -0.41 -22.91 0.83
C LEU A 60 -1.01 -23.60 2.05
N SER A 61 -0.99 -24.93 2.05
CA SER A 61 -1.26 -25.68 3.28
C SER A 61 0.02 -25.72 4.13
N ILE A 62 -0.14 -25.88 5.45
CA ILE A 62 0.98 -25.85 6.44
C ILE A 62 2.09 -26.86 6.11
N MET A 63 1.78 -27.92 5.34
CA MET A 63 2.71 -29.01 4.99
C MET A 63 3.19 -28.97 3.52
N SER A 64 2.80 -27.97 2.73
CA SER A 64 3.18 -27.93 1.31
C SER A 64 4.40 -27.02 1.11
N SER A 65 5.44 -27.58 0.48
CA SER A 65 6.56 -26.77 -0.02
C SER A 65 6.12 -25.93 -1.24
N PRO A 66 6.71 -24.75 -1.43
CA PRO A 66 6.52 -23.98 -2.65
C PRO A 66 6.88 -24.83 -3.89
N LYS A 67 6.05 -24.76 -4.93
CA LYS A 67 6.30 -25.38 -6.22
C LYS A 67 6.91 -24.38 -7.19
N GLN A 68 7.37 -24.85 -8.36
CA GLN A 68 7.95 -23.98 -9.38
C GLN A 68 6.97 -22.86 -9.81
N GLU A 69 5.69 -23.16 -9.93
CA GLU A 69 4.64 -22.17 -10.23
C GLU A 69 4.62 -20.98 -9.25
N HIS A 70 4.88 -21.22 -7.97
CA HIS A 70 4.91 -20.16 -6.94
C HIS A 70 6.17 -19.30 -7.05
N ILE A 71 7.29 -19.90 -7.47
CA ILE A 71 8.55 -19.18 -7.73
C ILE A 71 8.34 -18.27 -8.94
N ASP A 72 7.72 -18.77 -10.00
CA ASP A 72 7.45 -18.00 -11.22
C ASP A 72 6.48 -16.85 -10.94
N GLU A 73 5.43 -17.06 -10.15
CA GLU A 73 4.53 -15.99 -9.69
C GLU A 73 5.26 -14.91 -8.87
N ALA A 74 6.19 -15.29 -8.02
CA ALA A 74 6.99 -14.34 -7.25
C ALA A 74 7.92 -13.51 -8.15
N ARG A 75 8.53 -14.13 -9.17
CA ARG A 75 9.33 -13.46 -10.19
C ARG A 75 8.51 -12.48 -11.03
N GLU A 76 7.31 -12.88 -11.44
CA GLU A 76 6.39 -12.00 -12.16
C GLU A 76 6.01 -10.78 -11.32
N ALA A 77 5.76 -10.96 -10.02
CA ALA A 77 5.46 -9.85 -9.13
C ALA A 77 6.66 -8.87 -9.00
N LEU A 78 7.89 -9.39 -8.86
CA LEU A 78 9.11 -8.57 -8.86
C LEU A 78 9.28 -7.81 -10.19
N ALA A 79 9.07 -8.50 -11.32
CA ALA A 79 9.19 -7.91 -12.64
C ALA A 79 8.16 -6.80 -12.88
N SER A 80 6.90 -6.99 -12.44
CA SER A 80 5.83 -5.99 -12.56
C SER A 80 6.14 -4.67 -11.84
N LEU A 81 6.95 -4.74 -10.79
CA LEU A 81 7.39 -3.59 -10.02
C LEU A 81 8.77 -3.04 -10.48
N GLY A 82 9.42 -3.70 -11.47
CA GLY A 82 10.70 -3.28 -12.03
C GLY A 82 11.90 -3.59 -11.14
N ILE A 83 11.79 -4.59 -10.26
CA ILE A 83 12.82 -5.01 -9.30
C ILE A 83 13.24 -6.48 -9.46
N ALA A 84 13.02 -7.08 -10.64
CA ALA A 84 13.41 -8.48 -10.91
C ALA A 84 14.92 -8.73 -10.69
N HIS A 85 15.77 -7.73 -10.91
CA HIS A 85 17.21 -7.81 -10.71
C HIS A 85 17.63 -8.01 -9.25
N LEU A 86 16.70 -7.83 -8.30
CA LEU A 86 16.96 -7.99 -6.87
C LEU A 86 16.61 -9.39 -6.35
N GLU A 87 16.18 -10.30 -7.21
CA GLU A 87 15.67 -11.64 -6.85
C GLU A 87 16.56 -12.37 -5.81
N HIS A 88 17.86 -12.36 -6.02
CA HIS A 88 18.86 -13.03 -5.17
C HIS A 88 19.58 -12.10 -4.20
N ALA A 89 19.20 -10.83 -4.13
CA ALA A 89 19.78 -9.89 -3.18
C ALA A 89 19.28 -10.17 -1.76
N GLY A 90 20.13 -9.87 -0.78
CA GLY A 90 19.71 -9.89 0.63
C GLY A 90 18.71 -8.76 0.92
N TYR A 91 17.56 -9.07 1.48
CA TYR A 91 16.52 -8.07 1.81
C TYR A 91 17.03 -6.95 2.72
N GLY A 92 18.01 -7.23 3.58
CA GLY A 92 18.67 -6.22 4.41
C GLY A 92 19.65 -5.32 3.67
N GLU A 93 20.11 -5.71 2.48
CA GLU A 93 21.16 -5.04 1.73
C GLU A 93 20.64 -4.06 0.69
N ILE A 94 19.35 -4.14 0.35
CA ILE A 94 18.70 -3.26 -0.63
C ILE A 94 18.23 -1.94 0.00
N SER A 95 18.00 -0.93 -0.81
CA SER A 95 17.53 0.40 -0.36
C SER A 95 16.14 0.36 0.28
N GLY A 96 15.77 1.39 1.04
CA GLY A 96 14.45 1.51 1.66
C GLY A 96 13.31 1.47 0.65
N GLY A 97 13.47 2.15 -0.49
CA GLY A 97 12.47 2.14 -1.57
C GLY A 97 12.32 0.77 -2.21
N GLU A 98 13.43 0.06 -2.45
CA GLU A 98 13.41 -1.31 -2.97
C GLU A 98 12.75 -2.27 -1.96
N ARG A 99 13.08 -2.16 -0.66
CA ARG A 99 12.39 -2.93 0.38
C ARG A 99 10.88 -2.72 0.35
N GLN A 100 10.44 -1.48 0.17
CA GLN A 100 9.01 -1.18 0.08
C GLN A 100 8.38 -1.85 -1.15
N LEU A 101 9.05 -1.83 -2.31
CA LEU A 101 8.58 -2.53 -3.51
C LEU A 101 8.54 -4.05 -3.31
N VAL A 102 9.50 -4.64 -2.59
CA VAL A 102 9.48 -6.07 -2.22
C VAL A 102 8.27 -6.40 -1.33
N LEU A 103 7.91 -5.54 -0.37
CA LEU A 103 6.70 -5.73 0.45
C LEU A 103 5.42 -5.64 -0.39
N ILE A 104 5.41 -4.78 -1.42
CA ILE A 104 4.29 -4.71 -2.38
C ILE A 104 4.26 -5.98 -3.23
N ALA A 105 5.41 -6.47 -3.75
CA ALA A 105 5.49 -7.74 -4.50
C ALA A 105 4.95 -8.91 -3.66
N ARG A 106 5.33 -9.00 -2.38
CA ARG A 106 4.80 -9.98 -1.44
C ARG A 106 3.27 -9.91 -1.30
N ALA A 107 2.70 -8.71 -1.33
CA ALA A 107 1.26 -8.55 -1.29
C ALA A 107 0.58 -8.95 -2.61
N LEU A 108 1.24 -8.77 -3.77
CA LEU A 108 0.70 -9.14 -5.08
C LEU A 108 0.56 -10.65 -5.25
N VAL A 109 1.56 -11.44 -4.81
CA VAL A 109 1.48 -12.92 -4.90
C VAL A 109 0.36 -13.50 -4.03
N GLN A 110 -0.16 -12.75 -3.06
CA GLN A 110 -1.36 -13.13 -2.30
C GLN A 110 -2.63 -13.15 -3.15
N LYS A 111 -2.60 -12.55 -4.37
CA LYS A 111 -3.71 -12.46 -5.34
C LYS A 111 -4.96 -11.75 -4.82
N SER A 112 -4.82 -10.94 -3.77
CA SER A 112 -5.87 -10.09 -3.24
C SER A 112 -6.09 -8.88 -4.14
N LYS A 113 -7.35 -8.49 -4.37
CA LYS A 113 -7.67 -7.31 -5.20
C LYS A 113 -7.66 -6.00 -4.42
N ILE A 114 -7.65 -6.06 -3.09
CA ILE A 114 -7.62 -4.89 -2.22
C ILE A 114 -6.28 -4.87 -1.50
N LEU A 115 -5.54 -3.78 -1.64
CA LEU A 115 -4.26 -3.55 -0.98
C LEU A 115 -4.43 -2.42 0.04
N ILE A 116 -4.15 -2.70 1.31
CA ILE A 116 -4.13 -1.69 2.37
C ILE A 116 -2.68 -1.43 2.72
N MET A 117 -2.26 -0.17 2.62
CA MET A 117 -0.88 0.25 2.86
C MET A 117 -0.84 1.29 3.98
N ASP A 118 0.03 1.08 4.95
CA ASP A 118 0.24 2.01 6.06
C ASP A 118 1.51 2.81 5.80
N GLU A 119 1.34 4.09 5.45
CA GLU A 119 2.42 5.03 5.13
C GLU A 119 3.51 4.44 4.22
N PRO A 120 3.19 3.98 2.99
CA PRO A 120 4.11 3.21 2.15
C PRO A 120 5.37 3.97 1.71
N THR A 121 5.42 5.27 1.94
CA THR A 121 6.56 6.13 1.57
C THR A 121 7.28 6.73 2.78
N ALA A 122 6.90 6.35 4.00
CA ALA A 122 7.56 6.84 5.20
C ALA A 122 9.05 6.43 5.22
N ASN A 123 9.89 7.35 5.68
CA ASN A 123 11.34 7.16 5.78
C ASN A 123 12.08 6.93 4.44
N LEU A 124 11.45 7.23 3.31
CA LEU A 124 12.09 7.23 2.00
C LEU A 124 12.52 8.65 1.62
N ASP A 125 13.64 8.75 0.90
CA ASP A 125 13.98 10.00 0.22
C ASP A 125 12.96 10.36 -0.86
N TYR A 126 12.93 11.64 -1.26
CA TYR A 126 11.95 12.17 -2.20
C TYR A 126 11.85 11.38 -3.50
N GLY A 127 13.00 10.99 -4.09
CA GLY A 127 13.02 10.24 -5.36
C GLY A 127 12.40 8.84 -5.21
N ASN A 128 12.69 8.16 -4.11
CA ASN A 128 12.13 6.85 -3.82
C ASN A 128 10.64 6.93 -3.45
N GLN A 129 10.20 7.97 -2.74
CA GLN A 129 8.78 8.22 -2.50
C GLN A 129 8.00 8.29 -3.82
N PHE A 130 8.50 9.06 -4.76
CA PHE A 130 7.86 9.23 -6.07
C PHE A 130 7.80 7.92 -6.86
N ARG A 131 8.91 7.17 -6.91
CA ARG A 131 8.97 5.87 -7.60
C ARG A 131 7.97 4.87 -7.02
N VAL A 132 7.90 4.76 -5.69
CA VAL A 132 6.95 3.87 -5.01
C VAL A 132 5.52 4.28 -5.32
N MET A 133 5.18 5.57 -5.22
CA MET A 133 3.83 6.07 -5.53
C MET A 133 3.44 5.85 -6.99
N GLN A 134 4.36 6.01 -7.95
CA GLN A 134 4.11 5.69 -9.35
C GLN A 134 3.77 4.19 -9.54
N ARG A 135 4.48 3.28 -8.87
CA ARG A 135 4.19 1.84 -8.94
C ARG A 135 2.81 1.53 -8.33
N ILE A 136 2.47 2.14 -7.19
CA ILE A 136 1.15 2.01 -6.56
C ILE A 136 0.05 2.51 -7.50
N ALA A 137 0.22 3.68 -8.12
CA ALA A 137 -0.73 4.21 -9.10
C ALA A 137 -0.88 3.29 -10.33
N GLY A 138 0.20 2.66 -10.77
CA GLY A 138 0.17 1.65 -11.83
C GLY A 138 -0.69 0.44 -11.45
N LEU A 139 -0.60 -0.03 -10.21
CA LEU A 139 -1.45 -1.13 -9.73
C LEU A 139 -2.94 -0.73 -9.70
N ALA A 140 -3.26 0.50 -9.28
CA ALA A 140 -4.64 1.00 -9.32
C ALA A 140 -5.21 0.99 -10.74
N LYS A 141 -4.43 1.42 -11.75
CA LYS A 141 -4.81 1.36 -13.18
C LYS A 141 -5.02 -0.07 -13.66
N ASN A 142 -4.33 -1.04 -13.07
CA ASN A 142 -4.46 -2.48 -13.37
C ASN A 142 -5.59 -3.17 -12.57
N GLY A 143 -6.51 -2.39 -11.99
CA GLY A 143 -7.72 -2.90 -11.35
C GLY A 143 -7.57 -3.33 -9.88
N TYR A 144 -6.49 -2.94 -9.21
CA TYR A 144 -6.40 -3.09 -7.77
C TYR A 144 -7.11 -1.93 -7.07
N THR A 145 -7.82 -2.24 -5.99
CA THR A 145 -8.33 -1.22 -5.07
C THR A 145 -7.24 -0.92 -4.04
N ILE A 146 -6.77 0.33 -4.02
CA ILE A 146 -5.72 0.77 -3.12
C ILE A 146 -6.31 1.64 -2.02
N ILE A 147 -6.03 1.30 -0.77
CA ILE A 147 -6.32 2.13 0.40
C ILE A 147 -4.99 2.38 1.09
N LEU A 148 -4.56 3.63 1.17
CA LEU A 148 -3.31 3.96 1.85
C LEU A 148 -3.51 5.09 2.87
N SER A 149 -2.78 5.02 3.97
CA SER A 149 -2.60 6.16 4.87
C SER A 149 -1.37 6.96 4.42
N THR A 150 -1.45 8.27 4.54
CA THR A 150 -0.32 9.17 4.31
C THR A 150 -0.49 10.44 5.13
N HIS A 151 0.60 11.03 5.56
CA HIS A 151 0.63 12.37 6.13
C HIS A 151 1.12 13.41 5.11
N ASN A 152 1.37 13.01 3.86
CA ASN A 152 1.80 13.90 2.78
C ASN A 152 0.60 14.23 1.88
N PRO A 153 0.06 15.48 1.93
CA PRO A 153 -1.07 15.88 1.11
C PRO A 153 -0.77 15.87 -0.39
N ASP A 154 0.49 16.11 -0.81
CA ASP A 154 0.88 16.08 -2.23
C ASP A 154 0.70 14.69 -2.83
N HIS A 155 1.01 13.63 -2.07
CA HIS A 155 0.77 12.27 -2.54
C HIS A 155 -0.72 12.00 -2.75
N ALA A 156 -1.58 12.46 -1.83
CA ALA A 156 -3.02 12.30 -1.97
C ALA A 156 -3.54 13.12 -3.15
N PHE A 157 -3.05 14.35 -3.32
CA PHE A 157 -3.45 15.24 -4.42
C PHE A 157 -3.11 14.67 -5.80
N ILE A 158 -1.89 14.13 -5.96
CA ILE A 158 -1.39 13.64 -7.24
C ILE A 158 -1.95 12.26 -7.62
N TYR A 159 -2.12 11.36 -6.63
CA TYR A 159 -2.34 9.95 -6.91
C TYR A 159 -3.70 9.41 -6.47
N ALA A 160 -4.42 10.08 -5.56
CA ALA A 160 -5.70 9.57 -5.07
C ALA A 160 -6.87 9.97 -5.97
N ASN A 161 -7.89 9.12 -6.02
CA ASN A 161 -9.19 9.44 -6.62
C ASN A 161 -10.19 9.94 -5.57
N ARG A 162 -9.97 9.56 -4.30
CA ARG A 162 -10.79 9.93 -3.16
C ARG A 162 -9.90 10.09 -1.94
N VAL A 163 -10.16 11.12 -1.16
CA VAL A 163 -9.44 11.44 0.06
C VAL A 163 -10.41 11.46 1.23
N VAL A 164 -10.04 10.78 2.30
CA VAL A 164 -10.73 10.83 3.59
C VAL A 164 -9.78 11.50 4.58
N MET A 165 -10.09 12.73 4.97
CA MET A 165 -9.27 13.48 5.92
C MET A 165 -9.71 13.21 7.35
N MET A 166 -8.77 12.84 8.20
CA MET A 166 -9.02 12.54 9.61
C MET A 166 -8.27 13.51 10.53
N TYR A 167 -8.96 14.01 11.54
CA TYR A 167 -8.37 14.86 12.57
C TYR A 167 -9.03 14.59 13.92
N GLY A 168 -8.24 14.50 15.00
CA GLY A 168 -8.76 14.22 16.34
C GLY A 168 -9.58 12.93 16.45
N GLY A 169 -9.24 11.89 15.66
CA GLY A 169 -9.96 10.61 15.62
C GLY A 169 -11.29 10.63 14.87
N LYS A 170 -11.63 11.73 14.18
CA LYS A 170 -12.87 11.90 13.41
C LYS A 170 -12.58 12.14 11.95
N VAL A 171 -13.47 11.67 11.07
CA VAL A 171 -13.49 12.10 9.68
C VAL A 171 -14.02 13.53 9.61
N ILE A 172 -13.24 14.44 9.07
CA ILE A 172 -13.61 15.87 8.94
C ILE A 172 -13.92 16.26 7.50
N ALA A 173 -13.45 15.49 6.52
CA ALA A 173 -13.81 15.67 5.11
C ALA A 173 -13.65 14.33 4.37
N ASP A 174 -14.45 14.15 3.31
CA ASP A 174 -14.46 12.98 2.43
C ASP A 174 -14.93 13.43 1.04
N GLY A 175 -14.10 13.26 0.02
CA GLY A 175 -14.38 13.73 -1.34
C GLY A 175 -13.21 13.51 -2.29
N THR A 176 -13.24 14.21 -3.41
CA THR A 176 -12.10 14.27 -4.34
C THR A 176 -10.93 15.03 -3.72
N PRO A 177 -9.70 14.82 -4.23
CA PRO A 177 -8.52 15.58 -3.74
C PRO A 177 -8.78 17.10 -3.75
N ASP A 178 -9.36 17.65 -4.80
CA ASP A 178 -9.64 19.09 -4.93
C ASP A 178 -10.64 19.61 -3.89
N GLU A 179 -11.63 18.80 -3.52
CA GLU A 179 -12.62 19.17 -2.51
C GLU A 179 -12.03 19.13 -1.09
N VAL A 180 -11.18 18.17 -0.82
CA VAL A 180 -10.69 17.87 0.55
C VAL A 180 -9.37 18.58 0.85
N LEU A 181 -8.45 18.69 -0.12
CA LEU A 181 -7.11 19.25 0.10
C LEU A 181 -7.09 20.76 -0.20
N ASN A 182 -7.92 21.52 0.50
CA ASN A 182 -7.94 22.97 0.42
C ASN A 182 -7.16 23.64 1.57
N ALA A 183 -6.82 24.92 1.42
CA ALA A 183 -6.00 25.66 2.38
C ALA A 183 -6.58 25.66 3.80
N GLU A 184 -7.89 25.75 3.95
CA GLU A 184 -8.57 25.76 5.26
C GLU A 184 -8.39 24.43 6.00
N LEU A 185 -8.67 23.30 5.33
CA LEU A 185 -8.55 21.97 5.93
C LEU A 185 -7.09 21.60 6.19
N ILE A 186 -6.17 22.00 5.31
CA ILE A 186 -4.73 21.81 5.53
C ILE A 186 -4.27 22.60 6.75
N TRP A 187 -4.66 23.88 6.87
CA TRP A 187 -4.35 24.67 8.06
C TRP A 187 -4.91 24.02 9.33
N LYS A 188 -6.14 23.54 9.29
CA LYS A 188 -6.79 22.89 10.43
C LYS A 188 -6.06 21.66 10.93
N VAL A 189 -5.51 20.85 10.01
CA VAL A 189 -4.87 19.56 10.34
C VAL A 189 -3.39 19.75 10.66
N TYR A 190 -2.69 20.58 9.89
CA TYR A 190 -1.22 20.69 9.95
C TYR A 190 -0.75 22.01 10.63
N GLY A 191 -1.64 22.99 10.79
CA GLY A 191 -1.28 24.29 11.38
C GLY A 191 -0.37 25.16 10.50
N VAL A 192 -0.36 24.93 9.20
CA VAL A 192 0.46 25.66 8.22
C VAL A 192 -0.41 26.34 7.17
N GLU A 193 -0.06 27.56 6.82
CA GLU A 193 -0.66 28.28 5.71
C GLU A 193 -0.05 27.80 4.39
N VAL A 194 -0.89 27.40 3.44
CA VAL A 194 -0.50 26.95 2.13
C VAL A 194 -1.35 27.61 1.05
N MET A 195 -0.77 27.82 -0.11
CA MET A 195 -1.53 28.08 -1.33
C MET A 195 -1.75 26.78 -2.06
N VAL A 196 -3.00 26.38 -2.26
CA VAL A 196 -3.36 25.24 -3.10
C VAL A 196 -3.68 25.80 -4.49
N ASN A 197 -2.78 25.55 -5.43
CA ASN A 197 -2.97 25.94 -6.83
C ASN A 197 -3.27 24.71 -7.66
N ASN A 198 -4.45 24.62 -8.24
CA ASN A 198 -4.78 23.66 -9.29
C ASN A 198 -4.15 24.15 -10.60
N PHE A 199 -2.92 23.75 -10.83
CA PHE A 199 -2.34 23.89 -12.16
C PHE A 199 -2.94 22.79 -13.05
N GLU A 200 -3.96 23.12 -13.78
CA GLU A 200 -4.71 22.18 -14.64
C GLU A 200 -3.88 21.44 -15.68
N ASN A 201 -2.57 21.56 -15.75
CA ASN A 201 -1.73 20.79 -16.68
C ASN A 201 -0.25 20.70 -16.33
N THR A 202 0.26 21.20 -15.22
CA THR A 202 1.72 21.29 -15.01
C THR A 202 2.26 20.40 -13.89
N CYS A 203 1.47 19.96 -12.93
CA CYS A 203 1.94 19.06 -11.86
C CYS A 203 1.94 17.56 -12.25
N ARG A 204 1.44 17.22 -13.44
CA ARG A 204 1.43 15.82 -13.92
C ARG A 204 2.74 15.37 -14.58
N THR A 205 3.69 16.25 -14.76
CA THR A 205 4.94 15.93 -15.44
C THR A 205 6.12 16.71 -14.87
N HIS A 206 6.62 16.34 -13.71
CA HIS A 206 8.04 16.43 -13.54
C HIS A 206 8.67 15.19 -14.16
N LYS A 207 8.65 15.15 -15.49
CA LYS A 207 9.71 14.49 -16.26
C LYS A 207 10.83 15.51 -16.29
N LEU A 208 11.84 15.31 -15.48
CA LEU A 208 13.20 15.64 -15.84
C LEU A 208 13.76 14.51 -16.68
#